data_9fee0c2e5e6f1c11209afdedd6fb21ab
#
_entry.id   9fee0c2e5e6f1c11209afdedd6fb21ab
#
_cell.length_a   1.000
_cell.length_b   1.000
_cell.length_c   1.000
_cell.angle_alpha   90.00
_cell.angle_beta   90.00
_cell.angle_gamma   90.00
#
_symmetry.space_group_name_H-M   'P 1'
#
loop_
_entity.id
_entity.type
_entity.pdbx_description
1 polymer ?
#
loop_
_entity_poly.entity_id
_entity_poly.type
_entity_poly.pdbx_seq_one_letter_code
_entity_poly.pdbx_strand_id
1 'polypeptide(L)'
;EESLLDAGRDNLIAAISADGTSFGLATLDISSGRFELAEHPVETSLVSELHRLSPAEILLMDNQQYPLIATEHAGSRCRPEWEFDLTSARAALTKQFNVRDLAGFDCDDMDLGLRAAGCLLAYVQETQRTELPHINRLQKLTSDEAVHIDGSSRRNLELTLNIHGGEEHTLFSVLNKTATSMGGRLLQRWINRPIRSRQVLSGRMDAIDQIVQDKH
;
A
#
# COMPACT_ATOMS: atom_id res chain seq x y z
N GLU A 1 -22.21 -8.66 1.62
CA GLU A 1 -20.77 -8.59 1.98
C GLU A 1 -20.24 -7.15 1.93
N GLU A 2 -20.76 -6.27 1.08
CA GLU A 2 -20.36 -4.84 1.03
C GLU A 2 -20.60 -4.06 2.34
N SER A 3 -21.53 -4.52 3.17
CA SER A 3 -21.85 -3.86 4.45
C SER A 3 -20.83 -4.08 5.57
N LEU A 4 -19.82 -4.92 5.35
CA LEU A 4 -18.76 -5.23 6.32
C LEU A 4 -17.47 -4.42 6.08
N LEU A 5 -17.40 -3.65 5.00
CA LEU A 5 -16.25 -2.80 4.70
C LEU A 5 -16.35 -1.50 5.50
N ASP A 6 -15.39 -1.29 6.37
CA ASP A 6 -15.26 -0.02 7.08
C ASP A 6 -14.90 1.10 6.09
N ALA A 7 -15.86 1.98 5.82
CA ALA A 7 -15.69 3.08 4.86
C ALA A 7 -14.54 4.04 5.25
N GLY A 8 -14.12 4.00 6.50
CA GLY A 8 -13.02 4.81 7.04
C GLY A 8 -11.62 4.26 6.80
N ARG A 9 -11.51 2.97 6.39
CA ARG A 9 -10.21 2.31 6.17
C ARG A 9 -9.97 1.99 4.71
N ASP A 10 -8.68 2.01 4.30
CA ASP A 10 -8.27 1.48 3.01
C ASP A 10 -8.46 -0.05 3.01
N ASN A 11 -9.10 -0.60 1.99
CA ASN A 11 -9.22 -2.06 1.81
C ASN A 11 -8.05 -2.55 0.96
N LEU A 12 -6.89 -2.67 1.60
CA LEU A 12 -5.65 -3.06 0.93
C LEU A 12 -5.52 -4.56 0.84
N ILE A 13 -5.19 -5.04 -0.37
CA ILE A 13 -4.62 -6.36 -0.60
C ILE A 13 -3.14 -6.16 -0.90
N ALA A 14 -2.29 -7.03 -0.36
CA ALA A 14 -0.86 -7.03 -0.60
C ALA A 14 -0.41 -8.30 -1.30
N ALA A 15 0.63 -8.22 -2.13
CA ALA A 15 1.35 -9.38 -2.62
C ALA A 15 2.85 -9.20 -2.36
N ILE A 16 3.53 -10.29 -2.06
CA ILE A 16 4.95 -10.30 -1.71
C ILE A 16 5.67 -11.33 -2.57
N SER A 17 6.67 -10.88 -3.29
CA SER A 17 7.66 -11.71 -3.97
C SER A 17 8.99 -11.65 -3.24
N ALA A 18 9.86 -12.64 -3.44
CA ALA A 18 11.18 -12.68 -2.85
C ALA A 18 12.18 -13.38 -3.78
N ASP A 19 13.46 -13.05 -3.62
CA ASP A 19 14.59 -13.74 -4.28
C ASP A 19 15.55 -14.44 -3.29
N GLY A 20 15.09 -14.62 -2.05
CA GLY A 20 15.85 -15.23 -0.95
C GLY A 20 16.43 -14.20 0.02
N THR A 21 16.74 -12.98 -0.39
CA THR A 21 17.32 -11.93 0.46
C THR A 21 16.52 -10.64 0.46
N SER A 22 15.99 -10.29 -0.70
CA SER A 22 15.22 -9.06 -0.93
C SER A 22 13.76 -9.39 -1.21
N PHE A 23 12.89 -8.42 -1.00
CA PHE A 23 11.44 -8.59 -1.06
C PHE A 23 10.81 -7.48 -1.90
N GLY A 24 9.93 -7.88 -2.80
CA GLY A 24 9.04 -6.97 -3.52
C GLY A 24 7.67 -6.96 -2.85
N LEU A 25 7.14 -5.80 -2.61
CA LEU A 25 5.81 -5.58 -2.07
C LEU A 25 4.97 -4.81 -3.09
N ALA A 26 3.80 -5.33 -3.40
CA ALA A 26 2.77 -4.58 -4.12
C ALA A 26 1.52 -4.48 -3.26
N THR A 27 0.84 -3.34 -3.29
CA THR A 27 -0.42 -3.12 -2.56
C THR A 27 -1.44 -2.47 -3.46
N LEU A 28 -2.67 -2.93 -3.36
CA LEU A 28 -3.80 -2.41 -4.12
C LEU A 28 -4.99 -2.14 -3.21
N ASP A 29 -5.47 -0.91 -3.24
CA ASP A 29 -6.77 -0.55 -2.71
C ASP A 29 -7.81 -0.70 -3.84
N ILE A 30 -8.63 -1.74 -3.75
CA ILE A 30 -9.63 -2.04 -4.79
C ILE A 30 -10.65 -0.89 -4.91
N SER A 31 -10.96 -0.21 -3.82
CA SER A 31 -11.99 0.84 -3.81
C SER A 31 -11.56 2.12 -4.50
N SER A 32 -10.30 2.50 -4.36
CA SER A 32 -9.74 3.74 -4.93
C SER A 32 -8.92 3.52 -6.20
N GLY A 33 -8.55 2.27 -6.52
CA GLY A 33 -7.65 1.93 -7.61
C GLY A 33 -6.19 2.32 -7.35
N ARG A 34 -5.84 2.66 -6.10
CA ARG A 34 -4.46 3.01 -5.73
C ARG A 34 -3.59 1.77 -5.70
N PHE A 35 -2.65 1.71 -6.64
CA PHE A 35 -1.73 0.60 -6.83
C PHE A 35 -0.31 1.08 -6.59
N GLU A 36 0.33 0.53 -5.58
CA GLU A 36 1.66 0.95 -5.12
C GLU A 36 2.60 -0.24 -5.05
N LEU A 37 3.89 -0.01 -5.32
CA LEU A 37 4.93 -1.02 -5.17
C LEU A 37 6.17 -0.48 -4.48
N ALA A 38 6.87 -1.35 -3.77
CA ALA A 38 8.11 -1.06 -3.05
C ALA A 38 9.04 -2.28 -3.08
N GLU A 39 10.33 -2.06 -2.86
CA GLU A 39 11.29 -3.14 -2.60
C GLU A 39 11.97 -2.95 -1.25
N HIS A 40 12.19 -4.06 -0.56
CA HIS A 40 12.75 -4.09 0.78
C HIS A 40 13.97 -5.01 0.80
N PRO A 41 15.13 -4.52 1.26
CA PRO A 41 16.37 -5.32 1.28
C PRO A 41 16.38 -6.39 2.38
N VAL A 42 15.49 -6.29 3.37
CA VAL A 42 15.39 -7.23 4.49
C VAL A 42 13.95 -7.41 4.95
N GLU A 43 13.61 -8.58 5.48
CA GLU A 43 12.26 -8.91 5.93
C GLU A 43 11.75 -7.99 7.05
N THR A 44 12.61 -7.52 7.94
CA THR A 44 12.22 -6.60 9.02
C THR A 44 11.66 -5.27 8.52
N SER A 45 12.20 -4.74 7.44
CA SER A 45 11.67 -3.51 6.82
C SER A 45 10.33 -3.75 6.15
N LEU A 46 10.16 -4.92 5.51
CA LEU A 46 8.90 -5.35 4.93
C LEU A 46 7.82 -5.51 6.01
N VAL A 47 8.12 -6.20 7.13
CA VAL A 47 7.19 -6.38 8.25
C VAL A 47 6.77 -5.03 8.84
N SER A 48 7.71 -4.09 9.01
CA SER A 48 7.38 -2.74 9.46
C SER A 48 6.41 -2.01 8.52
N GLU A 49 6.57 -2.25 7.22
CA GLU A 49 5.67 -1.68 6.21
C GLU A 49 4.29 -2.37 6.21
N LEU A 50 4.24 -3.69 6.36
CA LEU A 50 2.98 -4.43 6.51
C LEU A 50 2.21 -3.99 7.75
N HIS A 51 2.88 -3.77 8.88
CA HIS A 51 2.25 -3.21 10.08
C HIS A 51 1.64 -1.82 9.83
N ARG A 52 2.35 -0.98 9.05
CA ARG A 52 1.85 0.33 8.67
C ARG A 52 0.61 0.27 7.78
N LEU A 53 0.65 -0.62 6.81
CA LEU A 53 -0.40 -0.77 5.79
C LEU A 53 -1.61 -1.54 6.31
N SER A 54 -1.39 -2.49 7.21
CA SER A 54 -2.43 -3.37 7.78
C SER A 54 -3.33 -3.98 6.70
N PRO A 55 -2.77 -4.66 5.68
CA PRO A 55 -3.55 -5.20 4.58
C PRO A 55 -4.56 -6.24 5.09
N ALA A 56 -5.75 -6.27 4.46
CA ALA A 56 -6.78 -7.24 4.80
C ALA A 56 -6.41 -8.67 4.34
N GLU A 57 -5.60 -8.77 3.29
CA GLU A 57 -5.15 -10.03 2.72
C GLU A 57 -3.72 -9.90 2.20
N ILE A 58 -2.91 -10.94 2.39
CA ILE A 58 -1.53 -11.01 1.91
C ILE A 58 -1.35 -12.25 1.05
N LEU A 59 -0.88 -12.05 -0.19
CA LEU A 59 -0.48 -13.10 -1.11
C LEU A 59 1.02 -13.31 -0.99
N LEU A 60 1.43 -14.55 -0.72
CA LEU A 60 2.83 -14.93 -0.59
C LEU A 60 3.22 -15.87 -1.73
N MET A 61 4.43 -15.73 -2.25
CA MET A 61 4.97 -16.65 -3.23
C MET A 61 5.33 -17.97 -2.56
N ASP A 62 4.85 -19.10 -3.13
CA ASP A 62 5.22 -20.45 -2.69
C ASP A 62 6.73 -20.68 -2.79
N ASN A 63 7.23 -21.66 -2.03
CA ASN A 63 8.64 -22.07 -2.00
C ASN A 63 9.62 -21.02 -1.44
N GLN A 64 9.12 -19.96 -0.84
CA GLN A 64 9.91 -18.97 -0.12
C GLN A 64 9.61 -19.00 1.39
N GLN A 65 10.58 -18.63 2.17
CA GLN A 65 10.43 -18.58 3.64
C GLN A 65 10.21 -17.13 4.08
N TYR A 66 9.15 -16.93 4.86
CA TYR A 66 8.78 -15.65 5.43
C TYR A 66 8.59 -15.80 6.94
N PRO A 67 9.70 -16.08 7.71
CA PRO A 67 9.59 -16.46 9.12
C PRO A 67 8.93 -15.40 9.99
N LEU A 68 9.14 -14.12 9.72
CA LEU A 68 8.53 -13.03 10.47
C LEU A 68 7.07 -12.80 10.06
N ILE A 69 6.77 -12.84 8.77
CA ILE A 69 5.40 -12.64 8.26
C ILE A 69 4.49 -13.77 8.70
N ALA A 70 4.96 -15.03 8.62
CA ALA A 70 4.18 -16.21 9.00
C ALA A 70 3.74 -16.20 10.46
N THR A 71 4.51 -15.59 11.36
CA THR A 71 4.16 -15.45 12.78
C THR A 71 3.15 -14.35 13.06
N GLU A 72 3.11 -13.32 12.25
CA GLU A 72 2.35 -12.10 12.54
C GLU A 72 1.06 -11.97 11.72
N HIS A 73 0.96 -12.67 10.57
CA HIS A 73 -0.16 -12.57 9.64
C HIS A 73 -0.78 -13.94 9.34
N ALA A 74 -1.69 -14.39 10.20
CA ALA A 74 -2.38 -15.68 10.06
C ALA A 74 -3.32 -15.77 8.84
N GLY A 75 -3.62 -14.67 8.15
CA GLY A 75 -4.50 -14.60 6.99
C GLY A 75 -3.78 -14.59 5.64
N SER A 76 -2.49 -14.96 5.59
CA SER A 76 -1.75 -15.01 4.33
C SER A 76 -2.16 -16.22 3.48
N ARG A 77 -2.19 -16.00 2.15
CA ARG A 77 -2.44 -17.05 1.15
C ARG A 77 -1.22 -17.25 0.27
N CYS A 78 -0.77 -18.50 0.15
CA CYS A 78 0.29 -18.82 -0.80
C CYS A 78 -0.26 -18.90 -2.23
N ARG A 79 0.51 -18.38 -3.18
CA ARG A 79 0.25 -18.46 -4.62
C ARG A 79 1.45 -19.09 -5.33
N PRO A 80 1.22 -19.87 -6.38
CA PRO A 80 2.29 -20.56 -7.09
C PRO A 80 3.35 -19.59 -7.63
N GLU A 81 4.62 -20.01 -7.62
CA GLU A 81 5.76 -19.21 -8.08
C GLU A 81 5.58 -18.66 -9.51
N TRP A 82 4.93 -19.42 -10.40
CA TRP A 82 4.70 -19.02 -11.79
C TRP A 82 3.79 -17.77 -11.92
N GLU A 83 2.97 -17.46 -10.93
CA GLU A 83 2.16 -16.23 -10.90
C GLU A 83 3.01 -14.97 -10.65
N PHE A 84 4.23 -15.16 -10.17
CA PHE A 84 5.20 -14.09 -9.96
C PHE A 84 6.23 -14.01 -11.09
N ASP A 85 5.94 -14.57 -12.28
CA ASP A 85 6.82 -14.45 -13.44
C ASP A 85 6.91 -12.99 -13.91
N LEU A 86 8.14 -12.47 -14.03
CA LEU A 86 8.38 -11.06 -14.36
C LEU A 86 7.86 -10.70 -15.76
N THR A 87 8.03 -11.59 -16.73
CA THR A 87 7.62 -11.33 -18.12
C THR A 87 6.09 -11.23 -18.21
N SER A 88 5.40 -12.15 -17.58
CA SER A 88 3.94 -12.17 -17.47
C SER A 88 3.42 -10.97 -16.69
N ALA A 89 4.09 -10.59 -15.60
CA ALA A 89 3.75 -9.42 -14.81
C ALA A 89 3.85 -8.13 -15.63
N ARG A 90 4.96 -7.91 -16.33
CA ARG A 90 5.15 -6.75 -17.21
C ARG A 90 4.08 -6.70 -18.30
N ALA A 91 3.78 -7.83 -18.95
CA ALA A 91 2.74 -7.90 -19.97
C ALA A 91 1.34 -7.59 -19.42
N ALA A 92 1.00 -8.12 -18.25
CA ALA A 92 -0.28 -7.85 -17.61
C ALA A 92 -0.44 -6.38 -17.20
N LEU A 93 0.59 -5.79 -16.59
CA LEU A 93 0.60 -4.39 -16.16
C LEU A 93 0.54 -3.41 -17.35
N THR A 94 1.33 -3.63 -18.41
CA THR A 94 1.27 -2.78 -19.61
C THR A 94 -0.09 -2.86 -20.29
N LYS A 95 -0.70 -4.03 -20.32
CA LYS A 95 -2.06 -4.21 -20.83
C LYS A 95 -3.08 -3.48 -19.98
N GLN A 96 -3.02 -3.61 -18.65
CA GLN A 96 -3.94 -2.97 -17.70
C GLN A 96 -3.91 -1.45 -17.84
N PHE A 97 -2.72 -0.86 -17.92
CA PHE A 97 -2.54 0.59 -18.01
C PHE A 97 -2.65 1.14 -19.44
N ASN A 98 -2.80 0.25 -20.43
CA ASN A 98 -2.83 0.60 -21.85
C ASN A 98 -1.60 1.43 -22.28
N VAL A 99 -0.42 0.99 -21.86
CA VAL A 99 0.87 1.63 -22.14
C VAL A 99 1.80 0.68 -22.89
N ARG A 100 2.81 1.23 -23.54
CA ARG A 100 3.79 0.48 -24.32
C ARG A 100 4.84 -0.20 -23.42
N ASP A 101 5.22 0.48 -22.35
CA ASP A 101 6.18 0.04 -21.35
C ASP A 101 5.86 0.69 -19.99
N LEU A 102 6.60 0.32 -18.95
CA LEU A 102 6.41 0.83 -17.58
C LEU A 102 7.36 1.99 -17.23
N ALA A 103 8.17 2.49 -18.16
CA ALA A 103 9.13 3.57 -17.90
C ALA A 103 8.47 4.84 -17.35
N GLY A 104 7.25 5.14 -17.80
CA GLY A 104 6.48 6.29 -17.31
C GLY A 104 6.06 6.21 -15.83
N PHE A 105 6.19 5.04 -15.19
CA PHE A 105 5.87 4.84 -13.77
C PHE A 105 7.12 4.81 -12.87
N ASP A 106 8.32 5.00 -13.45
CA ASP A 106 9.61 5.00 -12.73
C ASP A 106 9.85 3.73 -11.87
N CYS A 107 9.44 2.56 -12.41
CA CYS A 107 9.50 1.29 -11.70
C CYS A 107 10.16 0.15 -12.51
N ASP A 108 10.78 0.44 -13.65
CA ASP A 108 11.38 -0.57 -14.54
C ASP A 108 12.53 -1.35 -13.88
N ASP A 109 13.18 -0.76 -12.89
CA ASP A 109 14.27 -1.34 -12.10
C ASP A 109 13.80 -2.17 -10.89
N MET A 110 12.48 -2.26 -10.67
CA MET A 110 11.90 -2.92 -9.50
C MET A 110 11.34 -4.31 -9.85
N ASP A 111 12.21 -5.23 -10.21
CA ASP A 111 11.80 -6.56 -10.68
C ASP A 111 10.96 -7.34 -9.66
N LEU A 112 11.34 -7.31 -8.39
CA LEU A 112 10.58 -7.97 -7.33
C LEU A 112 9.23 -7.27 -7.10
N GLY A 113 9.23 -5.94 -7.05
CA GLY A 113 7.99 -5.17 -6.95
C GLY A 113 7.02 -5.46 -8.10
N LEU A 114 7.54 -5.55 -9.33
CA LEU A 114 6.74 -5.85 -10.52
C LEU A 114 6.18 -7.28 -10.51
N ARG A 115 6.96 -8.28 -10.07
CA ARG A 115 6.48 -9.65 -9.87
C ARG A 115 5.29 -9.69 -8.89
N ALA A 116 5.42 -9.02 -7.76
CA ALA A 116 4.35 -8.91 -6.77
C ALA A 116 3.12 -8.18 -7.35
N ALA A 117 3.32 -7.09 -8.10
CA ALA A 117 2.24 -6.33 -8.73
C ALA A 117 1.50 -7.15 -9.79
N GLY A 118 2.20 -7.96 -10.58
CA GLY A 118 1.59 -8.85 -11.57
C GLY A 118 0.69 -9.90 -10.93
N CYS A 119 1.18 -10.60 -9.91
CA CYS A 119 0.39 -11.57 -9.13
C CYS A 119 -0.84 -10.91 -8.50
N LEU A 120 -0.68 -9.74 -7.88
CA LEU A 120 -1.77 -9.02 -7.24
C LEU A 120 -2.85 -8.60 -8.23
N LEU A 121 -2.46 -8.07 -9.40
CA LEU A 121 -3.40 -7.70 -10.46
C LEU A 121 -4.18 -8.91 -10.97
N ALA A 122 -3.50 -10.03 -11.25
CA ALA A 122 -4.13 -11.26 -11.71
C ALA A 122 -5.14 -11.79 -10.67
N TYR A 123 -4.77 -11.80 -9.41
CA TYR A 123 -5.63 -12.23 -8.31
C TYR A 123 -6.91 -11.38 -8.20
N VAL A 124 -6.77 -10.06 -8.27
CA VAL A 124 -7.94 -9.16 -8.17
C VAL A 124 -8.83 -9.28 -9.40
N GLN A 125 -8.28 -9.45 -10.61
CA GLN A 125 -9.07 -9.71 -11.82
C GLN A 125 -9.83 -11.04 -11.73
N GLU A 126 -9.21 -12.09 -11.19
CA GLU A 126 -9.84 -13.40 -10.97
C GLU A 126 -11.01 -13.32 -9.96
N THR A 127 -10.80 -12.61 -8.85
CA THR A 127 -11.77 -12.52 -7.76
C THR A 127 -12.94 -11.60 -8.08
N GLN A 128 -12.68 -10.44 -8.70
CA GLN A 128 -13.71 -9.47 -9.04
C GLN A 128 -14.50 -9.83 -10.30
N ARG A 129 -13.96 -10.71 -11.17
CA ARG A 129 -14.56 -11.14 -12.44
C ARG A 129 -15.02 -9.97 -13.35
N THR A 130 -14.42 -8.81 -13.19
CA THR A 130 -14.75 -7.59 -13.93
C THR A 130 -13.47 -6.89 -14.37
N GLU A 131 -13.57 -6.13 -15.46
CA GLU A 131 -12.52 -5.19 -15.81
C GLU A 131 -12.39 -4.13 -14.70
N LEU A 132 -11.16 -3.73 -14.39
CA LEU A 132 -10.83 -2.78 -13.31
C LEU A 132 -10.35 -1.44 -13.91
N PRO A 133 -11.21 -0.69 -14.63
CA PRO A 133 -10.79 0.50 -15.36
C PRO A 133 -10.32 1.64 -14.44
N HIS A 134 -10.71 1.62 -13.18
CA HIS A 134 -10.28 2.59 -12.18
C HIS A 134 -8.84 2.36 -11.70
N ILE A 135 -8.27 1.16 -11.95
CA ILE A 135 -6.85 0.87 -11.70
C ILE A 135 -6.07 1.28 -12.94
N ASN A 136 -5.66 2.53 -12.98
CA ASN A 136 -5.01 3.16 -14.15
C ASN A 136 -3.64 3.74 -13.83
N ARG A 137 -3.12 3.53 -12.62
CA ARG A 137 -1.87 4.12 -12.17
C ARG A 137 -1.12 3.17 -11.25
N LEU A 138 0.20 3.07 -11.46
CA LEU A 138 1.14 2.40 -10.59
C LEU A 138 2.07 3.43 -9.97
N GLN A 139 2.34 3.33 -8.68
CA GLN A 139 3.21 4.27 -7.98
C GLN A 139 4.34 3.53 -7.27
N LYS A 140 5.57 3.98 -7.54
CA LYS A 140 6.74 3.56 -6.77
C LYS A 140 6.72 4.24 -5.40
N LEU A 141 6.86 3.45 -4.34
CA LEU A 141 7.07 3.94 -2.99
C LEU A 141 8.56 3.92 -2.68
N THR A 142 9.15 5.09 -2.47
CA THR A 142 10.55 5.21 -2.04
C THR A 142 10.61 5.44 -0.54
N SER A 143 11.45 4.66 0.15
CA SER A 143 11.65 4.78 1.60
C SER A 143 12.21 6.14 2.01
N ASP A 144 12.99 6.77 1.13
CA ASP A 144 13.70 8.03 1.43
C ASP A 144 12.79 9.25 1.52
N GLU A 145 11.57 9.18 0.97
CA GLU A 145 10.62 10.30 0.99
C GLU A 145 9.88 10.44 2.32
N ALA A 146 9.86 9.40 3.14
CA ALA A 146 9.11 9.39 4.39
C ALA A 146 10.03 9.31 5.63
N VAL A 147 9.51 9.76 6.75
CA VAL A 147 10.11 9.49 8.05
C VAL A 147 9.82 8.03 8.39
N HIS A 148 10.89 7.25 8.58
CA HIS A 148 10.75 5.87 9.02
C HIS A 148 10.31 5.83 10.48
N ILE A 149 9.17 5.21 10.73
CA ILE A 149 8.63 4.95 12.07
C ILE A 149 8.47 3.44 12.19
N ASP A 150 9.27 2.80 13.02
CA ASP A 150 9.17 1.36 13.26
C ASP A 150 7.85 0.97 13.96
N GLY A 151 7.51 -0.32 13.92
CA GLY A 151 6.25 -0.83 14.47
C GLY A 151 6.07 -0.56 15.97
N SER A 152 7.16 -0.65 16.75
CA SER A 152 7.13 -0.38 18.19
C SER A 152 6.89 1.09 18.48
N SER A 153 7.61 1.98 17.80
CA SER A 153 7.41 3.43 17.90
C SER A 153 6.00 3.83 17.49
N ARG A 154 5.48 3.27 16.40
CA ARG A 154 4.11 3.53 15.92
C ARG A 154 3.06 3.15 16.95
N ARG A 155 3.21 1.98 17.58
CA ARG A 155 2.31 1.51 18.64
C ARG A 155 2.38 2.40 19.87
N ASN A 156 3.59 2.76 20.31
CA ASN A 156 3.79 3.61 21.49
C ASN A 156 3.31 5.05 21.30
N LEU A 157 3.34 5.56 20.06
CA LEU A 157 2.83 6.89 19.72
C LEU A 157 1.31 6.92 19.52
N GLU A 158 0.66 5.76 19.50
CA GLU A 158 -0.80 5.62 19.30
C GLU A 158 -1.30 6.48 18.14
N LEU A 159 -0.64 6.36 17.00
CA LEU A 159 -0.94 7.23 15.85
C LEU A 159 -2.34 7.01 15.30
N THR A 160 -2.74 5.76 15.08
CA THR A 160 -4.03 5.38 14.49
C THR A 160 -4.73 4.26 15.26
N LEU A 161 -3.97 3.49 16.04
CA LEU A 161 -4.50 2.48 16.98
C LEU A 161 -3.87 2.71 18.34
N ASN A 162 -4.67 2.61 19.41
CA ASN A 162 -4.20 2.65 20.77
C ASN A 162 -3.57 1.31 21.20
N ILE A 163 -2.96 1.26 22.36
CA ILE A 163 -2.29 0.04 22.89
C ILE A 163 -3.23 -1.16 23.05
N HIS A 164 -4.54 -0.93 23.11
CA HIS A 164 -5.59 -1.95 23.23
C HIS A 164 -6.17 -2.37 21.87
N GLY A 165 -5.66 -1.80 20.75
CA GLY A 165 -6.13 -2.08 19.40
C GLY A 165 -7.37 -1.31 18.95
N GLY A 166 -7.88 -0.37 19.78
CA GLY A 166 -8.97 0.54 19.43
C GLY A 166 -8.47 1.80 18.72
N GLU A 167 -9.40 2.55 18.11
CA GLU A 167 -9.09 3.81 17.42
C GLU A 167 -9.30 5.04 18.32
N GLU A 168 -9.96 4.88 19.44
CA GLU A 168 -10.25 5.98 20.37
C GLU A 168 -8.97 6.50 21.04
N HIS A 169 -8.92 7.79 21.30
CA HIS A 169 -7.82 8.47 21.97
C HIS A 169 -6.47 8.41 21.21
N THR A 170 -6.50 8.16 19.91
CA THR A 170 -5.31 8.18 19.04
C THR A 170 -5.06 9.57 18.47
N LEU A 171 -3.84 9.83 17.96
CA LEU A 171 -3.55 11.08 17.24
C LEU A 171 -4.55 11.31 16.09
N PHE A 172 -4.86 10.25 15.34
CA PHE A 172 -5.83 10.30 14.27
C PHE A 172 -7.22 10.71 14.78
N SER A 173 -7.73 10.10 15.85
CA SER A 173 -9.07 10.39 16.38
C SER A 173 -9.23 11.85 16.83
N VAL A 174 -8.16 12.45 17.36
CA VAL A 174 -8.14 13.86 17.79
C VAL A 174 -8.15 14.80 16.58
N LEU A 175 -7.35 14.49 15.56
CA LEU A 175 -7.17 15.34 14.37
C LEU A 175 -8.27 15.17 13.32
N ASN A 176 -8.94 14.01 13.29
CA ASN A 176 -9.93 13.72 12.26
C ASN A 176 -11.21 14.54 12.45
N LYS A 177 -11.26 15.65 11.73
CA LYS A 177 -12.45 16.52 11.57
C LYS A 177 -12.94 16.54 10.12
N THR A 178 -12.54 15.53 9.33
CA THR A 178 -12.89 15.46 7.92
C THR A 178 -14.39 15.16 7.74
N ALA A 179 -14.99 15.78 6.73
CA ALA A 179 -16.41 15.59 6.42
C ALA A 179 -16.69 14.34 5.55
N THR A 180 -15.65 13.75 4.95
CA THR A 180 -15.79 12.61 4.03
C THR A 180 -14.86 11.46 4.41
N SER A 181 -15.28 10.22 4.12
CA SER A 181 -14.44 9.03 4.29
C SER A 181 -13.12 9.12 3.52
N MET A 182 -13.13 9.72 2.33
CA MET A 182 -11.91 9.94 1.53
C MET A 182 -10.93 10.87 2.23
N GLY A 183 -11.43 11.95 2.83
CA GLY A 183 -10.62 12.88 3.62
C GLY A 183 -10.02 12.20 4.85
N GLY A 184 -10.80 11.42 5.56
CA GLY A 184 -10.33 10.63 6.71
C GLY A 184 -9.22 9.66 6.33
N ARG A 185 -9.39 8.89 5.25
CA ARG A 185 -8.37 7.98 4.74
C ARG A 185 -7.10 8.73 4.31
N LEU A 186 -7.23 9.89 3.67
CA LEU A 186 -6.07 10.71 3.31
C LEU A 186 -5.31 11.20 4.53
N LEU A 187 -6.01 11.71 5.55
CA LEU A 187 -5.41 12.15 6.81
C LEU A 187 -4.69 11.00 7.52
N GLN A 188 -5.32 9.83 7.60
CA GLN A 188 -4.73 8.63 8.18
C GLN A 188 -3.43 8.23 7.48
N ARG A 189 -3.40 8.28 6.13
CA ARG A 189 -2.18 8.04 5.35
C ARG A 189 -1.09 9.05 5.65
N TRP A 190 -1.41 10.33 5.77
CA TRP A 190 -0.43 11.37 6.10
C TRP A 190 0.18 11.18 7.48
N ILE A 191 -0.63 10.80 8.47
CA ILE A 191 -0.16 10.48 9.83
C ILE A 191 0.73 9.23 9.81
N ASN A 192 0.32 8.20 9.08
CA ASN A 192 1.05 6.93 9.00
C ASN A 192 2.34 7.00 8.17
N ARG A 193 2.44 7.93 7.23
CA ARG A 193 3.63 8.14 6.38
C ARG A 193 3.98 9.63 6.29
N PRO A 194 4.53 10.21 7.35
CA PRO A 194 4.96 11.61 7.32
C PRO A 194 6.12 11.78 6.34
N ILE A 195 5.96 12.72 5.42
CA ILE A 195 6.98 12.99 4.40
C ILE A 195 8.07 13.92 4.91
N ARG A 196 9.30 13.77 4.37
CA ARG A 196 10.46 14.58 4.74
C ARG A 196 10.62 15.81 3.87
N SER A 197 10.10 15.80 2.65
CA SER A 197 10.24 16.88 1.68
C SER A 197 9.46 18.12 2.10
N ARG A 198 10.18 19.18 2.49
CA ARG A 198 9.58 20.49 2.80
C ARG A 198 8.83 21.08 1.61
N GLN A 199 9.35 20.88 0.40
CA GLN A 199 8.71 21.38 -0.82
C GLN A 199 7.33 20.77 -1.03
N VAL A 200 7.21 19.45 -0.87
CA VAL A 200 5.91 18.75 -0.98
C VAL A 200 4.97 19.17 0.15
N LEU A 201 5.49 19.35 1.36
CA LEU A 201 4.68 19.85 2.49
C LEU A 201 4.17 21.27 2.25
N SER A 202 5.03 22.20 1.80
CA SER A 202 4.59 23.56 1.43
C SER A 202 3.50 23.52 0.36
N GLY A 203 3.69 22.75 -0.72
CA GLY A 203 2.69 22.63 -1.77
C GLY A 203 1.34 22.09 -1.28
N ARG A 204 1.34 21.17 -0.30
CA ARG A 204 0.09 20.70 0.34
C ARG A 204 -0.58 21.83 1.14
N MET A 205 0.19 22.61 1.89
CA MET A 205 -0.34 23.72 2.68
C MET A 205 -0.89 24.83 1.78
N ASP A 206 -0.16 25.18 0.71
CA ASP A 206 -0.59 26.17 -0.28
C ASP A 206 -1.90 25.75 -0.95
N ALA A 207 -2.05 24.46 -1.31
CA ALA A 207 -3.30 23.93 -1.88
C ALA A 207 -4.47 24.02 -0.88
N ILE A 208 -4.24 23.70 0.40
CA ILE A 208 -5.26 23.84 1.45
C ILE A 208 -5.66 25.31 1.63
N ASP A 209 -4.69 26.21 1.66
CA ASP A 209 -4.93 27.65 1.83
C ASP A 209 -5.78 28.20 0.67
N GLN A 210 -5.46 27.84 -0.57
CA GLN A 210 -6.27 28.20 -1.74
C GLN A 210 -7.72 27.72 -1.61
N ILE A 211 -7.94 26.45 -1.22
CA ILE A 211 -9.29 25.89 -1.05
C ILE A 211 -10.07 26.63 0.05
N VAL A 212 -9.38 27.04 1.12
CA VAL A 212 -10.01 27.80 2.21
C VAL A 212 -10.39 29.20 1.76
N GLN A 213 -9.53 29.86 0.94
CA GLN A 213 -9.77 31.20 0.43
C GLN A 213 -10.89 31.25 -0.65
N ASP A 214 -10.99 30.20 -1.49
CA ASP A 214 -12.02 30.10 -2.54
C ASP A 214 -13.46 29.84 -2.01
N LYS A 215 -13.64 29.73 -0.70
CA LYS A 215 -14.96 29.60 -0.05
C LYS A 215 -15.69 30.93 0.17
N HIS A 216 -15.21 31.99 -0.41
CA HIS A 216 -15.84 33.31 -0.46
C HIS A 216 -16.14 33.67 -1.92
#